data_b0dd9a948ac4ec1aa6278a5f7fe07880
#
_entry.id   b0dd9a948ac4ec1aa6278a5f7fe07880
#
_cell.length_a   1.000
_cell.length_b   1.000
_cell.length_c   1.000
_cell.angle_alpha   90.00
_cell.angle_beta   90.00
_cell.angle_gamma   90.00
#
_symmetry.space_group_name_H-M   'P 1'
#
loop_
_entity.id
_entity.type
_entity.pdbx_description
1 polymer ?
#
loop_
_entity_poly.entity_id
_entity_poly.type
_entity_poly.pdbx_seq_one_letter_code
_entity_poly.pdbx_strand_id
1 'polypeptide(L)'
;SDSICWDIGCGTGSVSVEMALQCADGKVYSIDKNPDAVNLTELNSKKFKCDNIKIIHGDIMDFIENPETPDKVFIGGSSGKIPEILEVVYRKNPLADVIITAVSLETVNQALRAFESFGFSAETVQVAVTRTRKIGSHTMLSAENPVFIIKGVKN
;
A
#
# COMPACT_ATOMS: atom_id res chain seq x y z
N SER A 1 6.56 10.65 14.27
CA SER A 1 5.65 11.42 13.39
C SER A 1 4.21 11.16 13.79
N ASP A 2 3.38 12.18 13.74
CA ASP A 2 1.94 12.21 14.02
C ASP A 2 1.07 12.05 12.76
N SER A 3 1.67 11.58 11.67
CA SER A 3 1.01 11.43 10.37
C SER A 3 -0.16 10.46 10.40
N ILE A 4 -1.19 10.77 9.63
CA ILE A 4 -2.28 9.85 9.31
C ILE A 4 -1.90 9.07 8.04
N CYS A 5 -1.82 7.76 8.16
CA CYS A 5 -1.42 6.86 7.09
C CYS A 5 -2.58 5.96 6.66
N TRP A 6 -2.72 5.73 5.37
CA TRP A 6 -3.66 4.74 4.83
C TRP A 6 -2.88 3.65 4.10
N ASP A 7 -3.13 2.40 4.48
CA ASP A 7 -2.62 1.19 3.80
C ASP A 7 -3.79 0.47 3.13
N ILE A 8 -3.90 0.64 1.83
CA ILE A 8 -5.02 0.17 1.02
C ILE A 8 -4.64 -1.15 0.34
N GLY A 9 -5.39 -2.20 0.64
CA GLY A 9 -5.05 -3.56 0.28
C GLY A 9 -3.88 -4.06 1.13
N CYS A 10 -4.06 -4.02 2.45
CA CYS A 10 -2.98 -4.23 3.42
C CYS A 10 -2.41 -5.67 3.44
N GLY A 11 -3.16 -6.65 2.92
CA GLY A 11 -2.70 -8.04 2.81
C GLY A 11 -2.28 -8.63 4.16
N THR A 12 -0.99 -8.92 4.32
CA THR A 12 -0.45 -9.42 5.59
C THR A 12 -0.26 -8.35 6.66
N GLY A 13 -0.46 -7.08 6.31
CA GLY A 13 -0.22 -5.94 7.20
C GLY A 13 1.25 -5.59 7.43
N SER A 14 2.18 -6.14 6.65
CA SER A 14 3.60 -5.83 6.83
C SER A 14 3.92 -4.36 6.59
N VAL A 15 3.31 -3.72 5.59
CA VAL A 15 3.46 -2.29 5.36
C VAL A 15 2.76 -1.49 6.46
N SER A 16 1.57 -1.90 6.89
CA SER A 16 0.86 -1.27 8.01
C SER A 16 1.71 -1.24 9.28
N VAL A 17 2.38 -2.35 9.61
CA VAL A 17 3.27 -2.44 10.78
C VAL A 17 4.46 -1.50 10.64
N GLU A 18 5.13 -1.49 9.48
CA GLU A 18 6.26 -0.57 9.24
C GLU A 18 5.82 0.90 9.32
N MET A 19 4.68 1.25 8.74
CA MET A 19 4.11 2.60 8.88
C MET A 19 3.85 2.95 10.34
N ALA A 20 3.25 2.04 11.11
CA ALA A 20 2.91 2.26 12.52
C ALA A 20 4.16 2.48 13.38
N LEU A 21 5.22 1.72 13.14
CA LEU A 21 6.50 1.88 13.83
C LEU A 21 7.17 3.23 13.50
N GLN A 22 7.04 3.70 12.26
CA GLN A 22 7.60 5.00 11.82
C GLN A 22 6.74 6.20 12.26
N CYS A 23 5.46 5.99 12.52
CA CYS A 23 4.48 7.02 12.90
C CYS A 23 3.95 6.76 14.32
N ALA A 24 4.84 6.65 15.31
CA ALA A 24 4.46 6.24 16.67
C ALA A 24 3.39 7.13 17.33
N ASP A 25 3.37 8.42 17.01
CA ASP A 25 2.37 9.38 17.52
C ASP A 25 1.19 9.58 16.53
N GLY A 26 1.24 8.90 15.39
CA GLY A 26 0.24 8.98 14.34
C GLY A 26 -0.73 7.80 14.36
N LYS A 27 -1.44 7.63 13.26
CA LYS A 27 -2.44 6.57 13.10
C LYS A 27 -2.33 5.93 11.73
N VAL A 28 -2.46 4.60 11.66
CA VAL A 28 -2.51 3.84 10.42
C VAL A 28 -3.89 3.22 10.25
N TYR A 29 -4.52 3.45 9.12
CA TYR A 29 -5.73 2.77 8.69
C TYR A 29 -5.36 1.68 7.69
N SER A 30 -5.54 0.43 8.08
CA SER A 30 -5.25 -0.76 7.27
C SER A 30 -6.55 -1.32 6.72
N ILE A 31 -6.71 -1.29 5.42
CA ILE A 31 -7.99 -1.60 4.78
C ILE A 31 -7.82 -2.76 3.82
N ASP A 32 -8.62 -3.81 3.97
CA ASP A 32 -8.67 -4.92 3.03
C ASP A 32 -10.08 -5.51 2.98
N LYS A 33 -10.49 -5.96 1.80
CA LYS A 33 -11.77 -6.65 1.60
C LYS A 33 -11.70 -8.15 1.88
N ASN A 34 -10.48 -8.70 1.96
CA ASN A 34 -10.26 -10.11 2.24
C ASN A 34 -10.19 -10.32 3.77
N PRO A 35 -11.10 -11.12 4.37
CA PRO A 35 -11.10 -11.37 5.80
C PRO A 35 -9.82 -12.06 6.30
N ASP A 36 -9.17 -12.89 5.48
CA ASP A 36 -7.91 -13.55 5.86
C ASP A 36 -6.77 -12.53 5.96
N ALA A 37 -6.73 -11.54 5.07
CA ALA A 37 -5.78 -10.43 5.13
C ALA A 37 -5.99 -9.59 6.41
N VAL A 38 -7.23 -9.27 6.73
CA VAL A 38 -7.60 -8.55 7.97
C VAL A 38 -7.12 -9.31 9.21
N ASN A 39 -7.37 -10.62 9.27
CA ASN A 39 -6.93 -11.48 10.38
C ASN A 39 -5.39 -11.51 10.51
N LEU A 40 -4.67 -11.63 9.39
CA LEU A 40 -3.21 -11.63 9.38
C LEU A 40 -2.64 -10.28 9.83
N THR A 41 -3.23 -9.18 9.36
CA THR A 41 -2.85 -7.84 9.81
C THR A 41 -3.05 -7.67 11.30
N GLU A 42 -4.16 -8.18 11.86
CA GLU A 42 -4.43 -8.14 13.30
C GLU A 42 -3.41 -8.94 14.11
N LEU A 43 -3.06 -10.14 13.64
CA LEU A 43 -2.03 -10.96 14.28
C LEU A 43 -0.67 -10.27 14.26
N ASN A 44 -0.27 -9.68 13.14
CA ASN A 44 0.99 -8.96 13.01
C ASN A 44 1.01 -7.67 13.84
N SER A 45 -0.07 -6.89 13.85
CA SER A 45 -0.20 -5.71 14.71
C SER A 45 0.05 -6.05 16.19
N LYS A 46 -0.59 -7.09 16.70
CA LYS A 46 -0.39 -7.58 18.08
C LYS A 46 1.04 -8.06 18.31
N LYS A 47 1.61 -8.84 17.37
CA LYS A 47 2.97 -9.38 17.47
C LYS A 47 4.01 -8.28 17.59
N PHE A 48 3.86 -7.19 16.82
CA PHE A 48 4.78 -6.06 16.80
C PHE A 48 4.38 -4.93 17.76
N LYS A 49 3.30 -5.11 18.53
CA LYS A 49 2.80 -4.14 19.54
C LYS A 49 2.49 -2.77 18.93
N CYS A 50 1.86 -2.77 17.75
CA CYS A 50 1.44 -1.57 17.05
C CYS A 50 -0.01 -1.22 17.43
N ASP A 51 -0.19 -0.48 18.52
CA ASP A 51 -1.53 -0.11 19.03
C ASP A 51 -2.18 1.03 18.24
N ASN A 52 -1.43 1.68 17.34
CA ASN A 52 -1.86 2.79 16.50
C ASN A 52 -2.38 2.35 15.11
N ILE A 53 -2.59 1.05 14.89
CA ILE A 53 -3.21 0.52 13.67
C ILE A 53 -4.70 0.31 13.89
N LYS A 54 -5.53 0.93 13.03
CA LYS A 54 -6.96 0.67 12.93
C LYS A 54 -7.24 -0.18 11.70
N ILE A 55 -7.67 -1.42 11.92
CA ILE A 55 -7.91 -2.39 10.86
C ILE A 55 -9.37 -2.34 10.44
N ILE A 56 -9.61 -2.30 9.13
CA ILE A 56 -10.94 -2.17 8.54
C ILE A 56 -11.13 -3.27 7.50
N HIS A 57 -12.15 -4.09 7.73
CA HIS A 57 -12.61 -5.06 6.76
C HIS A 57 -13.64 -4.41 5.84
N GLY A 58 -13.31 -4.19 4.58
CA GLY A 58 -14.21 -3.58 3.61
C GLY A 58 -13.51 -3.10 2.35
N ASP A 59 -14.30 -2.55 1.43
CA ASP A 59 -13.77 -1.88 0.24
C ASP A 59 -13.31 -0.48 0.61
N ILE A 60 -12.21 -0.03 -0.01
CA ILE A 60 -11.69 1.33 0.20
C ILE A 60 -12.75 2.40 -0.14
N MET A 61 -13.61 2.14 -1.12
CA MET A 61 -14.62 3.10 -1.54
C MET A 61 -15.68 3.33 -0.46
N ASP A 62 -15.92 2.37 0.43
CA ASP A 62 -16.80 2.54 1.60
C ASP A 62 -16.12 3.34 2.72
N PHE A 63 -14.79 3.30 2.77
CA PHE A 63 -13.97 4.00 3.76
C PHE A 63 -13.64 5.45 3.37
N ILE A 64 -13.82 5.80 2.11
CA ILE A 64 -13.37 7.05 1.51
C ILE A 64 -13.92 8.31 2.21
N GLU A 65 -15.06 8.20 2.88
CA GLU A 65 -15.70 9.27 3.66
C GLU A 65 -15.13 9.41 5.09
N ASN A 66 -14.07 8.64 5.43
CA ASN A 66 -13.40 8.81 6.71
C ASN A 66 -13.02 10.30 6.92
N PRO A 67 -13.34 10.88 8.08
CA PRO A 67 -13.05 12.29 8.34
C PRO A 67 -11.55 12.59 8.45
N GLU A 68 -10.73 11.61 8.78
CA GLU A 68 -9.28 11.81 8.94
C GLU A 68 -8.59 11.87 7.58
N THR A 69 -7.93 12.99 7.33
CA THR A 69 -7.22 13.29 6.08
C THR A 69 -5.87 12.57 6.07
N PRO A 70 -5.54 11.77 5.05
CA PRO A 70 -4.26 11.08 5.01
C PRO A 70 -3.11 12.02 4.62
N ASP A 71 -1.97 11.85 5.31
CA ASP A 71 -0.69 12.45 4.92
C ASP A 71 0.11 11.52 4.02
N LYS A 72 -0.03 10.22 4.25
CA LYS A 72 0.69 9.18 3.51
C LYS A 72 -0.26 8.05 3.13
N VAL A 73 -0.17 7.62 1.88
CA VAL A 73 -1.02 6.56 1.35
C VAL A 73 -0.16 5.52 0.63
N PHE A 74 -0.33 4.28 1.04
CA PHE A 74 0.22 3.12 0.33
C PHE A 74 -0.94 2.35 -0.31
N ILE A 75 -0.78 1.98 -1.58
CA ILE A 75 -1.76 1.20 -2.33
C ILE A 75 -1.09 -0.10 -2.77
N GLY A 76 -1.31 -1.18 -2.00
CA GLY A 76 -0.82 -2.52 -2.30
C GLY A 76 -1.82 -3.36 -3.12
N GLY A 77 -3.09 -2.99 -3.06
CA GLY A 77 -4.17 -3.63 -3.83
C GLY A 77 -5.33 -2.66 -4.03
N SER A 78 -5.61 -2.30 -5.27
CA SER A 78 -6.61 -1.28 -5.61
C SER A 78 -7.88 -1.85 -6.24
N SER A 79 -7.88 -3.13 -6.62
CA SER A 79 -8.96 -3.76 -7.41
C SER A 79 -9.31 -2.96 -8.68
N GLY A 80 -8.30 -2.32 -9.30
CA GLY A 80 -8.47 -1.50 -10.50
C GLY A 80 -8.99 -0.07 -10.25
N LYS A 81 -9.09 0.37 -9.00
CA LYS A 81 -9.70 1.67 -8.61
C LYS A 81 -8.66 2.77 -8.30
N ILE A 82 -7.45 2.68 -8.86
CA ILE A 82 -6.38 3.66 -8.61
C ILE A 82 -6.82 5.10 -8.90
N PRO A 83 -7.44 5.42 -10.06
CA PRO A 83 -7.85 6.80 -10.34
C PRO A 83 -8.84 7.35 -9.31
N GLU A 84 -9.84 6.57 -8.92
CA GLU A 84 -10.87 6.96 -7.95
C GLU A 84 -10.27 7.16 -6.56
N ILE A 85 -9.33 6.28 -6.16
CA ILE A 85 -8.63 6.40 -4.88
C ILE A 85 -7.79 7.69 -4.86
N LEU A 86 -7.02 7.96 -5.92
CA LEU A 86 -6.20 9.17 -6.01
C LEU A 86 -7.04 10.43 -6.04
N GLU A 87 -8.19 10.42 -6.72
CA GLU A 87 -9.13 11.55 -6.71
C GLU A 87 -9.53 11.93 -5.29
N VAL A 88 -9.90 10.94 -4.48
CA VAL A 88 -10.30 11.19 -3.10
C VAL A 88 -9.13 11.62 -2.22
N VAL A 89 -7.99 10.94 -2.35
CA VAL A 89 -6.80 11.29 -1.58
C VAL A 89 -6.39 12.74 -1.84
N TYR A 90 -6.23 13.13 -3.11
CA TYR A 90 -5.79 14.48 -3.45
C TYR A 90 -6.85 15.55 -3.27
N ARG A 91 -8.13 15.21 -3.28
CA ARG A 91 -9.20 16.12 -2.86
C ARG A 91 -9.12 16.41 -1.35
N LYS A 92 -8.79 15.40 -0.53
CA LYS A 92 -8.62 15.56 0.92
C LYS A 92 -7.30 16.24 1.28
N ASN A 93 -6.20 15.80 0.67
CA ASN A 93 -4.86 16.36 0.88
C ASN A 93 -4.08 16.40 -0.44
N PRO A 94 -4.01 17.56 -1.10
CA PRO A 94 -3.21 17.71 -2.33
C PRO A 94 -1.71 17.51 -2.15
N LEU A 95 -1.24 17.43 -0.89
CA LEU A 95 0.17 17.23 -0.54
C LEU A 95 0.46 15.81 -0.02
N ALA A 96 -0.52 14.91 -0.05
CA ALA A 96 -0.32 13.54 0.42
C ALA A 96 0.78 12.83 -0.38
N ASP A 97 1.68 12.17 0.33
CA ASP A 97 2.64 11.25 -0.28
C ASP A 97 1.92 9.95 -0.65
N VAL A 98 1.96 9.58 -1.91
CA VAL A 98 1.32 8.35 -2.39
C VAL A 98 2.33 7.41 -3.04
N ILE A 99 2.31 6.15 -2.61
CA ILE A 99 3.09 5.04 -3.18
C ILE A 99 2.13 3.94 -3.61
N ILE A 100 2.33 3.43 -4.81
CA ILE A 100 1.55 2.33 -5.39
C ILE A 100 2.48 1.19 -5.71
N THR A 101 2.14 -0.04 -5.34
CA THR A 101 2.82 -1.24 -5.83
C THR A 101 2.02 -1.93 -6.92
N ALA A 102 2.72 -2.45 -7.92
CA ALA A 102 2.12 -3.11 -9.06
C ALA A 102 2.93 -4.33 -9.50
N VAL A 103 2.23 -5.40 -9.87
CA VAL A 103 2.81 -6.64 -10.40
C VAL A 103 2.35 -6.93 -11.84
N SER A 104 1.56 -6.05 -12.44
CA SER A 104 1.09 -6.11 -13.82
C SER A 104 1.36 -4.81 -14.56
N LEU A 105 1.56 -4.89 -15.87
CA LEU A 105 1.78 -3.71 -16.72
C LEU A 105 0.53 -2.82 -16.79
N GLU A 106 -0.66 -3.41 -16.70
CA GLU A 106 -1.92 -2.68 -16.67
C GLU A 106 -1.99 -1.79 -15.43
N THR A 107 -1.64 -2.31 -14.26
CA THR A 107 -1.62 -1.54 -13.00
C THR A 107 -0.54 -0.45 -13.05
N VAL A 108 0.65 -0.76 -13.58
CA VAL A 108 1.71 0.25 -13.78
C VAL A 108 1.20 1.40 -14.66
N ASN A 109 0.63 1.07 -15.82
CA ASN A 109 0.12 2.08 -16.74
C ASN A 109 -1.03 2.91 -16.12
N GLN A 110 -1.93 2.25 -15.39
CA GLN A 110 -3.02 2.94 -14.69
C GLN A 110 -2.47 3.92 -13.64
N ALA A 111 -1.48 3.51 -12.83
CA ALA A 111 -0.86 4.36 -11.83
C ALA A 111 -0.16 5.58 -12.45
N LEU A 112 0.64 5.37 -13.51
CA LEU A 112 1.36 6.45 -14.19
C LEU A 112 0.40 7.49 -14.76
N ARG A 113 -0.65 7.04 -15.47
CA ARG A 113 -1.68 7.95 -16.02
C ARG A 113 -2.48 8.67 -14.95
N ALA A 114 -2.79 7.98 -13.86
CA ALA A 114 -3.52 8.59 -12.75
C ALA A 114 -2.68 9.69 -12.09
N PHE A 115 -1.39 9.47 -11.81
CA PHE A 115 -0.51 10.53 -11.30
C PHE A 115 -0.41 11.72 -12.27
N GLU A 116 -0.21 11.46 -13.55
CA GLU A 116 -0.15 12.51 -14.58
C GLU A 116 -1.42 13.36 -14.61
N SER A 117 -2.61 12.75 -14.49
CA SER A 117 -3.90 13.45 -14.49
C SER A 117 -4.08 14.43 -13.32
N PHE A 118 -3.36 14.21 -12.22
CA PHE A 118 -3.33 15.12 -11.06
C PHE A 118 -2.12 16.07 -11.05
N GLY A 119 -1.34 16.12 -12.15
CA GLY A 119 -0.20 17.00 -12.29
C GLY A 119 1.06 16.54 -11.54
N PHE A 120 1.15 15.26 -11.21
CA PHE A 120 2.34 14.65 -10.63
C PHE A 120 3.17 13.95 -11.70
N SER A 121 4.48 13.97 -11.56
CA SER A 121 5.35 13.00 -12.20
C SER A 121 5.40 11.71 -11.36
N ALA A 122 5.92 10.64 -11.95
CA ALA A 122 6.06 9.38 -11.22
C ALA A 122 7.51 8.89 -11.22
N GLU A 123 8.04 8.62 -10.05
CA GLU A 123 9.28 7.88 -9.87
C GLU A 123 8.94 6.40 -9.74
N THR A 124 9.59 5.56 -10.55
CA THR A 124 9.30 4.11 -10.59
C THR A 124 10.56 3.30 -10.35
N VAL A 125 10.49 2.37 -9.41
CA VAL A 125 11.55 1.40 -9.10
C VAL A 125 10.99 0.00 -9.29
N GLN A 126 11.79 -0.89 -9.91
CA GLN A 126 11.47 -2.32 -10.00
C GLN A 126 12.34 -3.09 -9.01
N VAL A 127 11.69 -3.98 -8.26
CA VAL A 127 12.36 -4.92 -7.36
C VAL A 127 12.12 -6.34 -7.87
N ALA A 128 13.21 -7.07 -8.17
CA ALA A 128 13.18 -8.47 -8.56
C ALA A 128 13.92 -9.30 -7.51
N VAL A 129 13.31 -10.41 -7.07
CA VAL A 129 13.89 -11.30 -6.06
C VAL A 129 13.97 -12.71 -6.61
N THR A 130 15.14 -13.33 -6.46
CA THR A 130 15.34 -14.73 -6.74
C THR A 130 15.86 -15.41 -5.47
N ARG A 131 15.21 -16.49 -5.08
CA ARG A 131 15.57 -17.29 -3.91
C ARG A 131 16.11 -18.64 -4.35
N THR A 132 16.91 -19.26 -3.52
CA THR A 132 17.30 -20.66 -3.72
C THR A 132 16.37 -21.58 -2.92
N ARG A 133 16.05 -22.74 -3.49
CA ARG A 133 15.37 -23.82 -2.76
C ARG A 133 15.99 -25.17 -3.14
N LYS A 134 16.02 -26.09 -2.19
CA LYS A 134 16.48 -27.46 -2.45
C LYS A 134 15.37 -28.30 -3.06
N ILE A 135 15.70 -28.99 -4.15
CA ILE A 135 14.86 -30.01 -4.78
C ILE A 135 15.75 -31.24 -4.98
N GLY A 136 15.54 -32.26 -4.13
CA GLY A 136 16.43 -33.39 -4.08
C GLY A 136 17.89 -32.99 -3.76
N SER A 137 18.85 -33.36 -4.61
CA SER A 137 20.30 -33.03 -4.46
C SER A 137 20.67 -31.66 -5.06
N HIS A 138 19.75 -30.99 -5.74
CA HIS A 138 20.01 -29.72 -6.43
C HIS A 138 19.54 -28.50 -5.64
N THR A 139 20.31 -27.42 -5.75
CA THR A 139 19.90 -26.10 -5.28
C THR A 139 19.41 -25.30 -6.48
N MET A 140 18.09 -25.15 -6.57
CA MET A 140 17.42 -24.48 -7.69
C MET A 140 17.20 -23.00 -7.39
N LEU A 141 17.22 -22.18 -8.43
CA LEU A 141 16.81 -20.79 -8.39
C LEU A 141 15.29 -20.70 -8.60
N SER A 142 14.61 -19.97 -7.75
CA SER A 142 13.18 -19.69 -7.84
C SER A 142 13.00 -18.19 -7.91
N ALA A 143 12.67 -17.66 -9.08
CA ALA A 143 12.35 -16.25 -9.26
C ALA A 143 10.93 -15.96 -8.78
N GLU A 144 10.78 -14.86 -8.06
CA GLU A 144 9.49 -14.30 -7.69
C GLU A 144 9.07 -13.28 -8.74
N ASN A 145 7.76 -12.97 -8.82
CA ASN A 145 7.30 -11.92 -9.71
C ASN A 145 7.94 -10.59 -9.32
N PRO A 146 8.46 -9.82 -10.29
CA PRO A 146 8.97 -8.49 -10.01
C PRO A 146 7.83 -7.57 -9.56
N VAL A 147 8.13 -6.67 -8.64
CA VAL A 147 7.19 -5.67 -8.14
C VAL A 147 7.68 -4.29 -8.56
N PHE A 148 6.80 -3.50 -9.14
CA PHE A 148 7.04 -2.08 -9.38
C PHE A 148 6.55 -1.27 -8.19
N ILE A 149 7.38 -0.35 -7.72
CA ILE A 149 7.06 0.64 -6.69
C ILE A 149 7.01 1.99 -7.39
N ILE A 150 5.86 2.63 -7.35
CA ILE A 150 5.58 3.86 -8.10
C ILE A 150 5.20 4.93 -7.09
N LYS A 151 6.00 6.00 -7.03
CA LYS A 151 5.77 7.15 -6.15
C LYS A 151 5.34 8.35 -6.97
N GLY A 152 4.25 9.00 -6.58
CA GLY A 152 3.87 10.30 -7.11
C GLY A 152 4.80 11.38 -6.59
N VAL A 153 5.37 12.17 -7.50
CA VAL A 153 6.27 13.28 -7.19
C VAL A 153 5.64 14.57 -7.71
N LYS A 154 5.42 15.51 -6.82
CA LYS A 154 4.87 16.83 -7.18
C LYS A 154 5.86 17.60 -8.03
N ASN A 155 5.41 18.10 -9.17
CA ASN A 155 6.20 18.96 -10.07
C ASN A 155 6.38 20.37 -9.50
#